data_a415e3fbb71039e8dc849f4bc8019333
#
_entry.id   a415e3fbb71039e8dc849f4bc8019333
#
_cell.length_a   1.000
_cell.length_b   1.000
_cell.length_c   1.000
_cell.angle_alpha   90.00
_cell.angle_beta   90.00
_cell.angle_gamma   90.00
#
_symmetry.space_group_name_H-M   'P 1'
#
loop_
_entity.id
_entity.type
_entity.pdbx_description
1 polymer ?
#
loop_
_entity_poly.entity_id
_entity_poly.type
_entity_poly.pdbx_seq_one_letter_code
_entity_poly.pdbx_strand_id
1 'polypeptide(L)'
;CEYAHELYGNLWPSARAARARARAVSAEMHAGFASLRREMPMDLCASKPGQGHTPEALADARRVHAIWRDALATSGGPFLFGTFTIADAMFAPVTTRFRTYGVDLDAQLRAYVDAVAALPAMQAWQRDAEAEPKTRA
;
A
#
# COMPACT_ATOMS: atom_id res chain seq x y z
N CYS A 1 13.11 0.34 -8.80
CA CYS A 1 13.35 -0.19 -7.43
C CYS A 1 14.82 -0.57 -7.22
N GLU A 2 15.39 -1.47 -8.05
CA GLU A 2 16.80 -1.93 -7.89
C GLU A 2 17.78 -0.76 -8.01
N TYR A 3 17.66 0.06 -9.05
CA TYR A 3 18.51 1.24 -9.24
C TYR A 3 18.50 2.18 -8.01
N ALA A 4 17.34 2.43 -7.42
CA ALA A 4 17.26 3.25 -6.20
C ALA A 4 17.98 2.55 -5.02
N HIS A 5 17.82 1.22 -4.89
CA HIS A 5 18.51 0.46 -3.84
C HIS A 5 20.04 0.48 -4.01
N GLU A 6 20.53 0.42 -5.25
CA GLU A 6 21.98 0.52 -5.55
C GLU A 6 22.55 1.90 -5.20
N LEU A 7 21.77 2.97 -5.44
CA LEU A 7 22.22 4.35 -5.13
C LEU A 7 22.16 4.69 -3.63
N TYR A 8 21.10 4.30 -2.94
CA TYR A 8 20.83 4.78 -1.58
C TYR A 8 21.03 3.69 -0.51
N GLY A 9 21.17 2.43 -0.90
CA GLY A 9 21.29 1.30 0.03
C GLY A 9 20.02 1.10 0.89
N ASN A 10 19.96 -0.02 1.59
CA ASN A 10 18.96 -0.32 2.64
C ASN A 10 17.46 -0.13 2.29
N LEU A 11 17.11 -0.06 1.00
CA LEU A 11 15.72 0.06 0.55
C LEU A 11 15.00 -1.30 0.44
N TRP A 12 15.73 -2.40 0.53
CA TRP A 12 15.23 -3.76 0.68
C TRP A 12 15.68 -4.35 2.01
N PRO A 13 14.98 -5.35 2.55
CA PRO A 13 15.44 -6.08 3.75
C PRO A 13 16.87 -6.65 3.58
N SER A 14 17.69 -6.57 4.62
CA SER A 14 19.06 -7.10 4.60
C SER A 14 19.08 -8.63 4.57
N ALA A 15 18.17 -9.28 5.28
CA ALA A 15 18.05 -10.74 5.30
C ALA A 15 17.61 -11.27 3.93
N ARG A 16 18.35 -12.26 3.41
CA ARG A 16 18.16 -12.81 2.05
C ARG A 16 16.74 -13.30 1.79
N ALA A 17 16.15 -14.06 2.70
CA ALA A 17 14.80 -14.59 2.56
C ALA A 17 13.74 -13.47 2.59
N ALA A 18 13.85 -12.52 3.52
CA ALA A 18 12.95 -11.37 3.61
C ALA A 18 13.04 -10.49 2.36
N ARG A 19 14.26 -10.27 1.83
CA ARG A 19 14.47 -9.52 0.60
C ARG A 19 13.84 -10.20 -0.62
N ALA A 20 14.00 -11.51 -0.76
CA ALA A 20 13.37 -12.27 -1.84
C ALA A 20 11.84 -12.15 -1.76
N ARG A 21 11.28 -12.25 -0.57
CA ARG A 21 9.84 -12.10 -0.35
C ARG A 21 9.36 -10.68 -0.62
N ALA A 22 10.07 -9.65 -0.15
CA ALA A 22 9.74 -8.25 -0.41
C ALA A 22 9.67 -7.96 -1.91
N ARG A 23 10.62 -8.47 -2.69
CA ARG A 23 10.61 -8.36 -4.16
C ARG A 23 9.43 -9.10 -4.78
N ALA A 24 9.12 -10.31 -4.31
CA ALA A 24 8.01 -11.10 -4.83
C ALA A 24 6.66 -10.41 -4.61
N VAL A 25 6.36 -9.92 -3.41
CA VAL A 25 5.10 -9.20 -3.12
C VAL A 25 5.03 -7.85 -3.82
N SER A 26 6.15 -7.17 -4.04
CA SER A 26 6.22 -5.95 -4.83
C SER A 26 5.92 -6.21 -6.31
N ALA A 27 6.41 -7.30 -6.87
CA ALA A 27 6.11 -7.72 -8.23
C ALA A 27 4.62 -8.11 -8.39
N GLU A 28 4.06 -8.84 -7.43
CA GLU A 28 2.63 -9.16 -7.38
C GLU A 28 1.78 -7.87 -7.30
N MET A 29 2.19 -6.89 -6.48
CA MET A 29 1.52 -5.59 -6.42
C MET A 29 1.57 -4.87 -7.76
N HIS A 30 2.70 -4.90 -8.47
CA HIS A 30 2.86 -4.24 -9.75
C HIS A 30 1.98 -4.87 -10.85
N ALA A 31 1.98 -6.19 -10.96
CA ALA A 31 1.33 -6.92 -12.05
C ALA A 31 -0.12 -7.31 -11.76
N GLY A 32 -0.51 -7.42 -10.49
CA GLY A 32 -1.80 -7.94 -10.04
C GLY A 32 -2.84 -6.88 -9.69
N PHE A 33 -3.94 -7.34 -9.09
CA PHE A 33 -5.00 -6.52 -8.50
C PHE A 33 -5.71 -5.60 -9.50
N ALA A 34 -5.99 -6.12 -10.70
CA ALA A 34 -6.60 -5.34 -11.78
C ALA A 34 -8.02 -4.86 -11.43
N SER A 35 -8.80 -5.70 -10.76
CA SER A 35 -10.16 -5.34 -10.34
C SER A 35 -10.15 -4.27 -9.26
N LEU A 36 -9.28 -4.41 -8.24
CA LEU A 36 -9.10 -3.38 -7.22
C LEU A 36 -8.74 -2.02 -7.84
N ARG A 37 -7.83 -1.99 -8.81
CA ARG A 37 -7.40 -0.74 -9.45
C ARG A 37 -8.49 -0.10 -10.28
N ARG A 38 -9.28 -0.90 -10.99
CA ARG A 38 -10.37 -0.44 -11.86
C ARG A 38 -11.55 0.08 -11.06
N GLU A 39 -11.97 -0.70 -10.03
CA GLU A 39 -13.17 -0.38 -9.26
C GLU A 39 -12.93 0.63 -8.13
N MET A 40 -11.70 0.71 -7.65
CA MET A 40 -11.26 1.64 -6.60
C MET A 40 -10.07 2.48 -7.11
N PRO A 41 -10.25 3.36 -8.11
CA PRO A 41 -9.19 4.22 -8.60
C PRO A 41 -8.63 5.09 -7.48
N MET A 42 -7.33 5.42 -7.55
CA MET A 42 -6.70 6.20 -6.51
C MET A 42 -7.19 7.65 -6.52
N ASP A 43 -7.67 8.10 -5.37
CA ASP A 43 -8.13 9.47 -5.14
C ASP A 43 -7.81 9.83 -3.69
N LEU A 44 -6.78 10.65 -3.49
CA LEU A 44 -6.29 11.03 -2.16
C LEU A 44 -7.27 11.94 -1.42
N CYS A 45 -8.05 12.72 -2.14
CA CYS A 45 -8.93 13.74 -1.57
C CYS A 45 -10.37 13.26 -1.35
N ALA A 46 -10.73 12.07 -1.87
CA ALA A 46 -12.09 11.58 -1.80
C ALA A 46 -12.35 10.69 -0.58
N SER A 47 -13.62 10.67 -0.17
CA SER A 47 -14.20 9.68 0.74
C SER A 47 -15.39 9.02 0.04
N LYS A 48 -15.25 7.74 -0.31
CA LYS A 48 -16.22 6.97 -1.12
C LYS A 48 -16.51 5.60 -0.48
N PRO A 49 -16.86 5.53 0.81
CA PRO A 49 -17.01 4.25 1.52
C PRO A 49 -18.04 3.37 0.81
N GLY A 50 -17.70 2.09 0.61
CA GLY A 50 -18.55 1.09 -0.03
C GLY A 50 -18.62 1.15 -1.55
N GLN A 51 -18.12 2.20 -2.20
CA GLN A 51 -18.06 2.24 -3.67
C GLN A 51 -16.97 1.30 -4.18
N GLY A 52 -17.19 0.70 -5.35
CA GLY A 52 -16.25 -0.22 -5.97
C GLY A 52 -16.06 -1.56 -5.25
N HIS A 53 -16.90 -1.89 -4.28
CA HIS A 53 -16.89 -3.14 -3.53
C HIS A 53 -17.49 -4.30 -4.34
N THR A 54 -17.02 -4.50 -5.58
CA THR A 54 -17.41 -5.68 -6.37
C THR A 54 -16.79 -6.95 -5.78
N PRO A 55 -17.37 -8.12 -6.03
CA PRO A 55 -16.83 -9.39 -5.55
C PRO A 55 -15.36 -9.61 -5.95
N GLU A 56 -14.99 -9.21 -7.16
CA GLU A 56 -13.64 -9.32 -7.71
C GLU A 56 -12.66 -8.35 -7.03
N ALA A 57 -13.06 -7.09 -6.85
CA ALA A 57 -12.23 -6.10 -6.16
C ALA A 57 -12.02 -6.46 -4.69
N LEU A 58 -13.06 -7.00 -4.03
CA LEU A 58 -12.94 -7.50 -2.66
C LEU A 58 -12.12 -8.79 -2.58
N ALA A 59 -12.09 -9.62 -3.63
CA ALA A 59 -11.18 -10.76 -3.71
C ALA A 59 -9.72 -10.28 -3.79
N ASP A 60 -9.42 -9.29 -4.62
CA ASP A 60 -8.11 -8.63 -4.67
C ASP A 60 -7.73 -8.05 -3.29
N ALA A 61 -8.65 -7.34 -2.65
CA ALA A 61 -8.42 -6.78 -1.30
C ALA A 61 -8.10 -7.86 -0.26
N ARG A 62 -8.83 -8.99 -0.27
CA ARG A 62 -8.53 -10.13 0.61
C ARG A 62 -7.13 -10.71 0.36
N ARG A 63 -6.69 -10.77 -0.90
CA ARG A 63 -5.32 -11.21 -1.23
C ARG A 63 -4.28 -10.24 -0.68
N VAL A 64 -4.49 -8.93 -0.82
CA VAL A 64 -3.63 -7.91 -0.21
C VAL A 64 -3.57 -8.06 1.30
N HIS A 65 -4.72 -8.27 1.97
CA HIS A 65 -4.76 -8.51 3.42
C HIS A 65 -3.92 -9.73 3.82
N ALA A 66 -4.00 -10.82 3.06
CA ALA A 66 -3.22 -12.03 3.34
C ALA A 66 -1.71 -11.75 3.22
N ILE A 67 -1.28 -11.02 2.19
CA ILE A 67 0.12 -10.61 2.02
C ILE A 67 0.60 -9.77 3.21
N TRP A 68 -0.17 -8.77 3.60
CA TRP A 68 0.20 -7.86 4.68
C TRP A 68 0.25 -8.58 6.03
N ARG A 69 -0.78 -9.37 6.38
CA ARG A 69 -0.80 -10.14 7.64
C ARG A 69 0.42 -11.04 7.78
N ASP A 70 0.73 -11.79 6.72
CA ASP A 70 1.82 -12.73 6.73
C ASP A 70 3.20 -12.00 6.82
N ALA A 71 3.37 -10.87 6.15
CA ALA A 71 4.58 -10.06 6.26
C ALA A 71 4.73 -9.44 7.66
N LEU A 72 3.66 -8.82 8.19
CA LEU A 72 3.64 -8.19 9.51
C LEU A 72 3.83 -9.20 10.65
N ALA A 73 3.20 -10.37 10.55
CA ALA A 73 3.38 -11.44 11.55
C ALA A 73 4.83 -11.93 11.60
N THR A 74 5.52 -11.98 10.46
CA THR A 74 6.92 -12.41 10.38
C THR A 74 7.89 -11.35 10.87
N SER A 75 7.61 -10.06 10.59
CA SER A 75 8.52 -8.95 10.86
C SER A 75 8.33 -8.31 12.24
N GLY A 76 7.15 -8.43 12.83
CA GLY A 76 6.77 -7.73 14.06
C GLY A 76 6.34 -6.27 13.87
N GLY A 77 6.18 -5.80 12.62
CA GLY A 77 5.71 -4.44 12.28
C GLY A 77 6.65 -3.32 12.69
N PRO A 78 6.34 -2.02 12.51
CA PRO A 78 5.08 -1.45 12.00
C PRO A 78 4.95 -1.50 10.47
N PHE A 79 6.01 -1.84 9.75
CA PHE A 79 6.03 -1.97 8.28
C PHE A 79 6.17 -3.44 7.87
N LEU A 80 5.86 -3.75 6.60
CA LEU A 80 5.76 -5.14 6.10
C LEU A 80 7.00 -5.98 6.38
N PHE A 81 8.18 -5.37 6.41
CA PHE A 81 9.45 -6.04 6.69
C PHE A 81 10.19 -5.42 7.88
N GLY A 82 9.46 -4.89 8.86
CA GLY A 82 9.95 -4.32 10.10
C GLY A 82 10.20 -2.81 9.99
N THR A 83 11.12 -2.38 9.14
CA THR A 83 11.34 -0.98 8.77
C THR A 83 10.73 -0.70 7.40
N PHE A 84 10.53 0.60 7.07
CA PHE A 84 10.02 0.99 5.75
C PHE A 84 10.96 0.55 4.64
N THR A 85 10.39 -0.08 3.61
CA THR A 85 11.11 -0.60 2.44
C THR A 85 10.38 -0.25 1.14
N ILE A 86 10.99 -0.61 0.00
CA ILE A 86 10.33 -0.50 -1.31
C ILE A 86 8.99 -1.26 -1.35
N ALA A 87 8.86 -2.37 -0.61
CA ALA A 87 7.58 -3.08 -0.55
C ALA A 87 6.46 -2.21 0.01
N ASP A 88 6.72 -1.44 1.07
CA ASP A 88 5.75 -0.50 1.64
C ASP A 88 5.42 0.63 0.66
N ALA A 89 6.43 1.16 -0.03
CA ALA A 89 6.24 2.16 -1.08
C ALA A 89 5.35 1.65 -2.22
N MET A 90 5.53 0.39 -2.64
CA MET A 90 4.69 -0.25 -3.66
C MET A 90 3.24 -0.44 -3.20
N PHE A 91 3.01 -0.72 -1.93
CA PHE A 91 1.67 -0.86 -1.35
C PHE A 91 1.05 0.47 -0.87
N ALA A 92 1.79 1.56 -0.77
CA ALA A 92 1.26 2.86 -0.35
C ALA A 92 0.02 3.32 -1.14
N PRO A 93 -0.05 3.18 -2.49
CA PRO A 93 -1.27 3.47 -3.24
C PRO A 93 -2.47 2.59 -2.87
N VAL A 94 -2.24 1.39 -2.35
CA VAL A 94 -3.33 0.50 -1.90
C VAL A 94 -3.84 0.95 -0.53
N THR A 95 -2.96 1.38 0.37
CA THR A 95 -3.37 1.92 1.68
C THR A 95 -4.28 3.14 1.50
N THR A 96 -3.99 4.01 0.53
CA THR A 96 -4.85 5.16 0.22
C THR A 96 -6.21 4.73 -0.33
N ARG A 97 -6.26 3.76 -1.26
CA ARG A 97 -7.51 3.19 -1.77
C ARG A 97 -8.37 2.61 -0.65
N PHE A 98 -7.79 1.83 0.25
CA PHE A 98 -8.53 1.22 1.35
C PHE A 98 -9.16 2.26 2.28
N ARG A 99 -8.47 3.38 2.52
CA ARG A 99 -9.02 4.51 3.26
C ARG A 99 -10.15 5.21 2.50
N THR A 100 -9.92 5.53 1.23
CA THR A 100 -10.89 6.25 0.38
C THR A 100 -12.21 5.47 0.25
N TYR A 101 -12.12 4.15 0.03
CA TYR A 101 -13.28 3.31 -0.25
C TYR A 101 -13.83 2.58 0.99
N GLY A 102 -13.23 2.78 2.16
CA GLY A 102 -13.70 2.17 3.40
C GLY A 102 -13.60 0.64 3.39
N VAL A 103 -12.51 0.09 2.85
CA VAL A 103 -12.27 -1.35 2.90
C VAL A 103 -12.06 -1.76 4.35
N ASP A 104 -12.74 -2.82 4.78
CA ASP A 104 -12.68 -3.30 6.16
C ASP A 104 -11.29 -3.82 6.52
N LEU A 105 -10.76 -3.38 7.65
CA LEU A 105 -9.43 -3.69 8.14
C LEU A 105 -9.49 -4.11 9.60
N ASP A 106 -8.87 -5.24 9.94
CA ASP A 106 -8.62 -5.57 11.33
C ASP A 106 -7.63 -4.59 11.99
N ALA A 107 -7.44 -4.70 13.29
CA ALA A 107 -6.61 -3.78 14.06
C ALA A 107 -5.13 -3.76 13.56
N GLN A 108 -4.58 -4.90 13.17
CA GLN A 108 -3.20 -5.00 12.68
C GLN A 108 -3.02 -4.30 11.33
N LEU A 109 -3.92 -4.57 10.40
CA LEU A 109 -3.90 -3.96 9.07
C LEU A 109 -4.18 -2.46 9.13
N ARG A 110 -5.08 -2.03 10.01
CA ARG A 110 -5.35 -0.61 10.25
C ARG A 110 -4.12 0.11 10.79
N ALA A 111 -3.44 -0.47 11.77
CA ALA A 111 -2.20 0.09 12.31
C ALA A 111 -1.12 0.27 11.22
N TYR A 112 -0.99 -0.70 10.31
CA TYR A 112 -0.08 -0.60 9.16
C TYR A 112 -0.48 0.54 8.21
N VAL A 113 -1.75 0.61 7.82
CA VAL A 113 -2.27 1.67 6.94
C VAL A 113 -2.05 3.05 7.57
N ASP A 114 -2.28 3.18 8.88
CA ASP A 114 -2.06 4.43 9.60
C ASP A 114 -0.57 4.78 9.70
N ALA A 115 0.31 3.80 9.91
CA ALA A 115 1.76 4.00 9.92
C ALA A 115 2.27 4.51 8.56
N VAL A 116 1.79 3.94 7.44
CA VAL A 116 2.12 4.43 6.09
C VAL A 116 1.60 5.85 5.88
N ALA A 117 0.35 6.13 6.27
CA ALA A 117 -0.24 7.46 6.12
C ALA A 117 0.46 8.54 6.95
N ALA A 118 1.06 8.16 8.08
CA ALA A 118 1.80 9.07 8.96
C ALA A 118 3.20 9.45 8.42
N LEU A 119 3.68 8.80 7.38
CA LEU A 119 4.98 9.14 6.77
C LEU A 119 4.98 10.58 6.24
N PRO A 120 6.04 11.37 6.48
CA PRO A 120 6.13 12.75 6.00
C PRO A 120 5.91 12.88 4.49
N ALA A 121 6.42 11.94 3.70
CA ALA A 121 6.24 11.92 2.25
C ALA A 121 4.76 11.70 1.85
N MET A 122 4.04 10.83 2.56
CA MET A 122 2.60 10.59 2.31
C MET A 122 1.78 11.82 2.68
N GLN A 123 2.11 12.48 3.78
CA GLN A 123 1.45 13.73 4.20
C GLN A 123 1.73 14.88 3.23
N ALA A 124 2.96 14.98 2.71
CA ALA A 124 3.29 15.95 1.68
C ALA A 124 2.47 15.71 0.41
N TRP A 125 2.44 14.46 -0.05
CA TRP A 125 1.65 14.06 -1.22
C TRP A 125 0.15 14.35 -1.06
N GLN A 126 -0.40 14.09 0.13
CA GLN A 126 -1.80 14.43 0.44
C GLN A 126 -2.05 15.94 0.34
N ARG A 127 -1.19 16.79 0.94
CA ARG A 127 -1.32 18.25 0.85
C ARG A 127 -1.21 18.78 -0.58
N ASP A 128 -0.29 18.22 -1.37
CA ASP A 128 -0.10 18.60 -2.76
C ASP A 128 -1.34 18.27 -3.58
N ALA A 129 -1.92 17.07 -3.39
CA ALA A 129 -3.15 16.65 -4.04
C ALA A 129 -4.36 17.54 -3.66
N GLU A 130 -4.43 17.97 -2.40
CA GLU A 130 -5.48 18.89 -1.92
C GLU A 130 -5.35 20.29 -2.52
N ALA A 131 -4.11 20.71 -2.82
CA ALA A 131 -3.80 22.01 -3.42
C ALA A 131 -4.00 22.03 -4.95
N GLU A 132 -4.08 20.86 -5.60
CA GLU A 132 -4.29 20.81 -7.06
C GLU A 132 -5.65 21.41 -7.46
N PRO A 133 -5.68 22.24 -8.54
CA PRO A 133 -6.94 22.74 -9.08
C PRO A 133 -7.84 21.57 -9.50
N LYS A 134 -9.03 21.47 -8.93
CA LYS A 134 -10.01 20.46 -9.36
C LYS A 134 -10.41 20.74 -10.80
N THR A 135 -9.83 20.02 -11.76
CA THR A 135 -10.27 20.07 -13.15
C THR A 135 -11.72 19.52 -13.18
N ARG A 136 -12.67 20.38 -13.50
CA ARG A 136 -14.05 19.92 -13.75
C ARG A 136 -14.00 19.06 -15.02
N ALA A 137 -14.31 17.76 -14.86
CA ALA A 137 -14.60 16.89 -15.99
C ALA A 137 -15.92 17.29 -16.63
#